data_58bb15b7f45394c4ec3c5f4f48d02376
#
_entry.id   58bb15b7f45394c4ec3c5f4f48d02376
#
_cell.length_a   1.000
_cell.length_b   1.000
_cell.length_c   1.000
_cell.angle_alpha   90.00
_cell.angle_beta   90.00
_cell.angle_gamma   90.00
#
_symmetry.space_group_name_H-M   'P 1'
#
loop_
_entity.id
_entity.type
_entity.pdbx_description
1 polymer ?
#
loop_
_entity_poly.entity_id
_entity_poly.type
_entity_poly.pdbx_seq_one_letter_code
_entity_poly.pdbx_strand_id
1 'polypeptide(L)'
;MELQNVLPADIEKRSMEIIAEELGEIQLDPEKVSIVKRVIHTSADFDYARTLHISNGVVEKALEALKKGATIVTDTNMACVGINKPGLNKLGGKAVCFMADADVAERAKEAGSTRAAACMEKACEVEGPVIIAVGNAPTALVRLDELVKEGRIKPELVIGVPVGFVNVVESKEIIMKTGIPYIVARGRKGGSNVAAAICNALIYKLTR
;
A
#
# COMPACT_ATOMS: atom_id res chain seq x y z
N MET A 1 -3.67 -21.52 31.08
CA MET A 1 -3.61 -21.03 29.69
C MET A 1 -2.74 -22.02 28.93
N GLU A 2 -3.30 -22.75 27.98
CA GLU A 2 -2.53 -23.72 27.18
C GLU A 2 -2.03 -23.05 25.93
N LEU A 3 -0.73 -23.25 25.64
CA LEU A 3 -0.12 -22.79 24.39
C LEU A 3 -0.51 -23.73 23.24
N GLN A 4 -0.91 -23.17 22.08
CA GLN A 4 -1.10 -23.96 20.88
C GLN A 4 0.25 -24.44 20.36
N ASN A 5 0.41 -25.76 20.19
CA ASN A 5 1.62 -26.33 19.59
C ASN A 5 1.43 -26.44 18.08
N VAL A 6 1.87 -25.42 17.34
CA VAL A 6 1.77 -25.32 15.88
C VAL A 6 3.17 -25.42 15.27
N LEU A 7 3.33 -26.24 14.24
CA LEU A 7 4.61 -26.32 13.52
C LEU A 7 4.94 -24.96 12.85
N PRO A 8 6.22 -24.54 12.82
CA PRO A 8 6.61 -23.25 12.24
C PRO A 8 6.08 -23.02 10.81
N ALA A 9 6.03 -24.07 9.99
CA ALA A 9 5.51 -24.00 8.62
C ALA A 9 3.99 -23.73 8.54
N ASP A 10 3.24 -24.06 9.61
CA ASP A 10 1.78 -23.95 9.64
C ASP A 10 1.28 -22.70 10.39
N ILE A 11 2.18 -21.94 11.04
CA ILE A 11 1.80 -20.77 11.86
C ILE A 11 1.01 -19.74 11.03
N GLU A 12 1.47 -19.42 9.82
CA GLU A 12 0.78 -18.45 8.94
C GLU A 12 -0.62 -18.97 8.56
N LYS A 13 -0.72 -20.25 8.20
CA LYS A 13 -2.00 -20.89 7.87
C LYS A 13 -2.95 -20.85 9.06
N ARG A 14 -2.48 -21.25 10.25
CA ARG A 14 -3.31 -21.21 11.47
C ARG A 14 -3.78 -19.80 11.81
N SER A 15 -2.92 -18.79 11.63
CA SER A 15 -3.30 -17.38 11.81
C SER A 15 -4.41 -16.96 10.83
N MET A 16 -4.35 -17.37 9.58
CA MET A 16 -5.37 -17.06 8.58
C MET A 16 -6.70 -17.80 8.84
N GLU A 17 -6.65 -18.99 9.46
CA GLU A 17 -7.84 -19.72 9.92
C GLU A 17 -8.52 -18.97 11.08
N ILE A 18 -7.76 -18.58 12.11
CA ILE A 18 -8.26 -17.79 13.24
C ILE A 18 -8.90 -16.48 12.75
N ILE A 19 -8.24 -15.76 11.86
CA ILE A 19 -8.77 -14.52 11.27
C ILE A 19 -10.09 -14.81 10.53
N ALA A 20 -10.18 -15.94 9.83
CA ALA A 20 -11.40 -16.29 9.13
C ALA A 20 -12.54 -16.63 10.09
N GLU A 21 -12.25 -17.37 11.16
CA GLU A 21 -13.20 -17.72 12.23
C GLU A 21 -13.73 -16.43 12.93
N GLU A 22 -12.85 -15.51 13.28
CA GLU A 22 -13.22 -14.25 13.96
C GLU A 22 -13.93 -13.24 13.05
N LEU A 23 -13.67 -13.24 11.75
CA LEU A 23 -14.44 -12.46 10.77
C LEU A 23 -15.89 -12.93 10.66
N GLY A 24 -16.16 -14.20 10.93
CA GLY A 24 -17.51 -14.78 10.99
C GLY A 24 -18.30 -14.52 9.71
N GLU A 25 -19.50 -13.93 9.87
CA GLU A 25 -20.45 -13.67 8.78
C GLU A 25 -20.13 -12.40 7.94
N ILE A 26 -19.02 -11.71 8.19
CA ILE A 26 -18.65 -10.53 7.38
C ILE A 26 -18.38 -10.99 5.96
N GLN A 27 -19.31 -10.69 5.06
CA GLN A 27 -19.18 -10.98 3.64
C GLN A 27 -18.15 -10.03 3.01
N LEU A 28 -16.97 -10.55 2.74
CA LEU A 28 -15.95 -9.86 1.96
C LEU A 28 -16.02 -10.32 0.50
N ASP A 29 -15.83 -9.38 -0.40
CA ASP A 29 -15.67 -9.68 -1.83
C ASP A 29 -14.51 -10.68 -2.02
N PRO A 30 -14.72 -11.83 -2.70
CA PRO A 30 -13.70 -12.87 -2.86
C PRO A 30 -12.35 -12.36 -3.40
N GLU A 31 -12.35 -11.36 -4.27
CA GLU A 31 -11.12 -10.78 -4.81
C GLU A 31 -10.32 -10.01 -3.75
N LYS A 32 -11.02 -9.44 -2.76
CA LYS A 32 -10.46 -8.54 -1.73
C LYS A 32 -10.09 -9.26 -0.44
N VAL A 33 -10.68 -10.45 -0.19
CA VAL A 33 -10.50 -11.22 1.06
C VAL A 33 -9.04 -11.38 1.46
N SER A 34 -8.17 -11.78 0.51
CA SER A 34 -6.77 -12.04 0.81
C SER A 34 -6.01 -10.77 1.25
N ILE A 35 -6.38 -9.60 0.70
CA ILE A 35 -5.79 -8.32 1.06
C ILE A 35 -6.23 -7.93 2.47
N VAL A 36 -7.54 -7.98 2.74
CA VAL A 36 -8.11 -7.66 4.06
C VAL A 36 -7.51 -8.55 5.15
N LYS A 37 -7.51 -9.88 4.93
CA LYS A 37 -6.92 -10.83 5.89
C LYS A 37 -5.43 -10.57 6.12
N ARG A 38 -4.66 -10.20 5.09
CA ARG A 38 -3.23 -9.87 5.24
C ARG A 38 -3.03 -8.60 6.06
N VAL A 39 -3.89 -7.59 5.91
CA VAL A 39 -3.86 -6.37 6.72
C VAL A 39 -4.24 -6.67 8.17
N ILE A 40 -5.27 -7.47 8.42
CA ILE A 40 -5.62 -7.92 9.77
C ILE A 40 -4.48 -8.73 10.39
N HIS A 41 -3.87 -9.65 9.64
CA HIS A 41 -2.75 -10.46 10.13
C HIS A 41 -1.55 -9.59 10.59
N THR A 42 -1.25 -8.49 9.89
CA THR A 42 -0.12 -7.61 10.26
C THR A 42 -0.42 -6.63 11.38
N SER A 43 -1.72 -6.36 11.67
CA SER A 43 -2.14 -5.33 12.61
C SER A 43 -2.90 -5.87 13.83
N ALA A 44 -3.39 -7.11 13.76
CA ALA A 44 -4.37 -7.69 14.67
C ALA A 44 -5.64 -6.83 14.85
N ASP A 45 -6.00 -6.02 13.83
CA ASP A 45 -7.09 -5.05 13.89
C ASP A 45 -8.19 -5.42 12.87
N PHE A 46 -9.30 -5.92 13.36
CA PHE A 46 -10.44 -6.37 12.55
C PHE A 46 -11.27 -5.23 11.94
N ASP A 47 -11.09 -3.97 12.40
CA ASP A 47 -11.77 -2.83 11.79
C ASP A 47 -11.40 -2.66 10.30
N TYR A 48 -10.24 -3.15 9.87
CA TYR A 48 -9.86 -3.14 8.46
C TYR A 48 -10.82 -3.90 7.54
N ALA A 49 -11.59 -4.86 8.05
CA ALA A 49 -12.64 -5.52 7.29
C ALA A 49 -13.74 -4.55 6.82
N ARG A 50 -13.93 -3.44 7.56
CA ARG A 50 -14.94 -2.42 7.26
C ARG A 50 -14.33 -1.14 6.70
N THR A 51 -13.09 -0.81 7.08
CA THR A 51 -12.46 0.48 6.76
C THR A 51 -11.53 0.42 5.56
N LEU A 52 -11.14 -0.77 5.10
CA LEU A 52 -10.32 -0.92 3.90
C LEU A 52 -11.19 -0.85 2.64
N HIS A 53 -11.15 0.30 1.96
CA HIS A 53 -11.86 0.55 0.72
C HIS A 53 -10.98 0.21 -0.47
N ILE A 54 -11.46 -0.67 -1.33
CA ILE A 54 -10.77 -1.20 -2.49
C ILE A 54 -11.63 -0.90 -3.72
N SER A 55 -11.13 -0.06 -4.64
CA SER A 55 -11.87 0.30 -5.84
C SER A 55 -12.11 -0.91 -6.74
N ASN A 56 -13.18 -0.88 -7.53
CA ASN A 56 -13.56 -2.00 -8.39
C ASN A 56 -12.50 -2.27 -9.47
N GLY A 57 -12.19 -3.55 -9.71
CA GLY A 57 -11.22 -4.00 -10.71
C GLY A 57 -9.75 -3.64 -10.39
N VAL A 58 -9.48 -3.05 -9.22
CA VAL A 58 -8.10 -2.63 -8.87
C VAL A 58 -7.17 -3.81 -8.62
N VAL A 59 -7.69 -4.92 -8.11
CA VAL A 59 -6.86 -6.12 -7.86
C VAL A 59 -6.32 -6.65 -9.18
N GLU A 60 -7.18 -6.81 -10.19
CA GLU A 60 -6.78 -7.27 -11.52
C GLU A 60 -5.75 -6.32 -12.15
N LYS A 61 -6.01 -5.01 -12.15
CA LYS A 61 -5.06 -3.99 -12.66
C LYS A 61 -3.71 -4.06 -11.96
N ALA A 62 -3.72 -4.19 -10.62
CA ALA A 62 -2.48 -4.30 -9.84
C ALA A 62 -1.69 -5.57 -10.21
N LEU A 63 -2.38 -6.71 -10.37
CA LEU A 63 -1.74 -7.96 -10.78
C LEU A 63 -1.15 -7.86 -12.20
N GLU A 64 -1.85 -7.22 -13.13
CA GLU A 64 -1.32 -6.95 -14.48
C GLU A 64 -0.08 -6.05 -14.45
N ALA A 65 -0.12 -4.97 -13.65
CA ALA A 65 1.02 -4.09 -13.47
C ALA A 65 2.24 -4.84 -12.90
N LEU A 66 2.02 -5.67 -11.86
CA LEU A 66 3.07 -6.49 -11.28
C LEU A 66 3.67 -7.49 -12.27
N LYS A 67 2.84 -8.15 -13.10
CA LYS A 67 3.33 -9.05 -14.18
C LYS A 67 4.16 -8.33 -15.23
N LYS A 68 3.95 -7.02 -15.40
CA LYS A 68 4.74 -6.16 -16.32
C LYS A 68 5.98 -5.56 -15.64
N GLY A 69 6.33 -6.01 -14.44
CA GLY A 69 7.52 -5.52 -13.73
C GLY A 69 7.34 -4.15 -13.08
N ALA A 70 6.18 -3.88 -12.50
CA ALA A 70 5.90 -2.60 -11.87
C ALA A 70 6.93 -2.19 -10.82
N THR A 71 7.26 -0.90 -10.80
CA THR A 71 8.00 -0.27 -9.69
C THR A 71 7.02 0.13 -8.59
N ILE A 72 7.24 -0.34 -7.37
CA ILE A 72 6.50 0.10 -6.19
C ILE A 72 7.28 1.24 -5.53
N VAL A 73 6.72 2.45 -5.54
CA VAL A 73 7.29 3.62 -4.86
C VAL A 73 6.62 3.80 -3.51
N THR A 74 7.42 3.89 -2.45
CA THR A 74 6.93 4.07 -1.08
C THR A 74 7.33 5.42 -0.50
N ASP A 75 6.52 5.93 0.43
CA ASP A 75 6.80 7.18 1.17
C ASP A 75 7.72 6.98 2.38
N THR A 76 8.04 5.73 2.74
CA THR A 76 8.93 5.40 3.85
C THR A 76 9.84 4.23 3.53
N ASN A 77 11.06 4.25 4.06
CA ASN A 77 11.97 3.09 3.99
C ASN A 77 11.39 1.88 4.71
N MET A 78 10.62 2.07 5.79
CA MET A 78 9.96 0.98 6.52
C MET A 78 9.00 0.20 5.60
N ALA A 79 8.14 0.87 4.83
CA ALA A 79 7.27 0.23 3.87
C ALA A 79 8.07 -0.49 2.78
N CYS A 80 9.10 0.18 2.23
CA CYS A 80 9.98 -0.37 1.19
C CYS A 80 10.69 -1.65 1.64
N VAL A 81 11.19 -1.69 2.88
CA VAL A 81 11.88 -2.87 3.44
C VAL A 81 10.88 -3.99 3.75
N GLY A 82 9.66 -3.66 4.15
CA GLY A 82 8.60 -4.62 4.45
C GLY A 82 8.04 -5.36 3.23
N ILE A 83 8.28 -4.87 2.02
CA ILE A 83 7.84 -5.51 0.77
C ILE A 83 8.69 -6.75 0.49
N ASN A 84 8.03 -7.85 0.09
CA ASN A 84 8.66 -9.10 -0.34
C ASN A 84 9.45 -8.91 -1.65
N LYS A 85 10.69 -8.42 -1.53
CA LYS A 85 11.57 -8.18 -2.68
C LYS A 85 11.87 -9.44 -3.50
N PRO A 86 12.14 -10.62 -2.90
CA PRO A 86 12.34 -11.83 -3.69
C PRO A 86 11.15 -12.18 -4.58
N GLY A 87 9.91 -12.06 -4.05
CA GLY A 87 8.69 -12.27 -4.83
C GLY A 87 8.52 -11.22 -5.94
N LEU A 88 8.73 -9.95 -5.60
CA LEU A 88 8.62 -8.84 -6.56
C LEU A 88 9.65 -8.94 -7.68
N ASN A 89 10.91 -9.30 -7.35
CA ASN A 89 11.98 -9.48 -8.33
C ASN A 89 11.69 -10.63 -9.33
N LYS A 90 11.00 -11.71 -8.89
CA LYS A 90 10.57 -12.79 -9.80
C LYS A 90 9.60 -12.28 -10.88
N LEU A 91 8.88 -11.19 -10.60
CA LEU A 91 7.96 -10.54 -11.53
C LEU A 91 8.64 -9.44 -12.36
N GLY A 92 9.97 -9.25 -12.24
CA GLY A 92 10.72 -8.19 -12.89
C GLY A 92 10.51 -6.80 -12.26
N GLY A 93 9.79 -6.71 -11.14
CA GLY A 93 9.52 -5.45 -10.45
C GLY A 93 10.57 -5.11 -9.39
N LYS A 94 10.50 -3.88 -8.88
CA LYS A 94 11.34 -3.38 -7.80
C LYS A 94 10.55 -2.49 -6.83
N ALA A 95 11.02 -2.40 -5.58
CA ALA A 95 10.50 -1.46 -4.60
C ALA A 95 11.55 -0.40 -4.29
N VAL A 96 11.15 0.88 -4.31
CA VAL A 96 12.03 2.03 -4.09
C VAL A 96 11.41 3.01 -3.10
N CYS A 97 12.27 3.74 -2.39
CA CYS A 97 11.89 4.85 -1.53
C CYS A 97 12.91 5.97 -1.72
N PHE A 98 12.46 7.14 -2.14
CA PHE A 98 13.33 8.28 -2.47
C PHE A 98 13.59 9.22 -1.28
N MET A 99 13.09 8.90 -0.08
CA MET A 99 13.17 9.76 1.11
C MET A 99 14.61 10.11 1.55
N ALA A 100 15.58 9.26 1.25
CA ALA A 100 16.99 9.45 1.61
C ALA A 100 17.81 10.12 0.48
N ASP A 101 17.22 10.34 -0.70
CA ASP A 101 17.92 10.89 -1.84
C ASP A 101 18.21 12.39 -1.62
N ALA A 102 19.44 12.81 -1.94
CA ALA A 102 19.90 14.18 -1.70
C ALA A 102 19.08 15.21 -2.51
N ASP A 103 18.80 14.90 -3.79
CA ASP A 103 17.99 15.74 -4.67
C ASP A 103 16.56 15.93 -4.17
N VAL A 104 15.98 14.91 -3.50
CA VAL A 104 14.64 15.02 -2.88
C VAL A 104 14.66 15.98 -1.70
N ALA A 105 15.75 15.96 -0.91
CA ALA A 105 15.90 16.91 0.20
C ALA A 105 16.02 18.36 -0.30
N GLU A 106 16.76 18.59 -1.40
CA GLU A 106 16.92 19.90 -2.04
C GLU A 106 15.60 20.38 -2.63
N ARG A 107 14.92 19.57 -3.45
CA ARG A 107 13.58 19.88 -4.01
C ARG A 107 12.58 20.26 -2.93
N ALA A 108 12.54 19.50 -1.83
CA ALA A 108 11.63 19.81 -0.71
C ALA A 108 11.91 21.16 -0.09
N LYS A 109 13.21 21.52 0.09
CA LYS A 109 13.64 22.80 0.64
C LYS A 109 13.31 23.96 -0.29
N GLU A 110 13.61 23.85 -1.57
CA GLU A 110 13.34 24.88 -2.58
C GLU A 110 11.84 25.14 -2.74
N ALA A 111 11.02 24.09 -2.75
CA ALA A 111 9.57 24.20 -2.86
C ALA A 111 8.86 24.56 -1.54
N GLY A 112 9.58 24.68 -0.42
CA GLY A 112 8.96 24.87 0.90
C GLY A 112 7.99 23.75 1.28
N SER A 113 8.24 22.52 0.81
CA SER A 113 7.36 21.36 0.95
C SER A 113 7.98 20.24 1.79
N THR A 114 7.27 19.14 1.95
CA THR A 114 7.81 17.96 2.66
C THR A 114 8.61 17.07 1.72
N ARG A 115 9.59 16.33 2.27
CA ARG A 115 10.30 15.30 1.49
C ARG A 115 9.35 14.26 0.90
N ALA A 116 8.26 13.94 1.59
CA ALA A 116 7.28 12.99 1.10
C ALA A 116 6.54 13.50 -0.16
N ALA A 117 6.23 14.81 -0.22
CA ALA A 117 5.70 15.44 -1.43
C ALA A 117 6.74 15.42 -2.56
N ALA A 118 8.00 15.80 -2.28
CA ALA A 118 9.09 15.76 -3.25
C ALA A 118 9.39 14.32 -3.76
N CYS A 119 9.18 13.28 -2.93
CA CYS A 119 9.23 11.89 -3.38
C CYS A 119 8.20 11.58 -4.46
N MET A 120 7.00 12.15 -4.36
CA MET A 120 5.95 11.95 -5.39
C MET A 120 6.30 12.66 -6.69
N GLU A 121 6.98 13.81 -6.62
CA GLU A 121 7.53 14.47 -7.80
C GLU A 121 8.56 13.59 -8.50
N LYS A 122 9.50 13.02 -7.72
CA LYS A 122 10.50 12.09 -8.27
C LYS A 122 9.89 10.80 -8.80
N ALA A 123 8.76 10.37 -8.26
CA ALA A 123 8.02 9.22 -8.77
C ALA A 123 7.53 9.41 -10.22
N CYS A 124 7.36 10.67 -10.69
CA CYS A 124 7.03 10.97 -12.07
C CYS A 124 8.15 10.61 -13.06
N GLU A 125 9.38 10.43 -12.58
CA GLU A 125 10.56 10.09 -13.39
C GLU A 125 10.72 8.56 -13.55
N VAL A 126 9.86 7.77 -12.88
CA VAL A 126 9.93 6.30 -12.95
C VAL A 126 9.32 5.82 -14.26
N GLU A 127 10.11 5.09 -15.03
CA GLU A 127 9.65 4.48 -16.26
C GLU A 127 8.84 3.19 -16.02
N GLY A 128 7.87 2.95 -16.89
CA GLY A 128 7.00 1.76 -16.86
C GLY A 128 5.85 1.84 -15.85
N PRO A 129 5.21 0.71 -15.52
CA PRO A 129 4.09 0.68 -14.61
C PRO A 129 4.51 1.06 -13.18
N VAL A 130 3.75 1.95 -12.54
CA VAL A 130 4.04 2.44 -11.19
C VAL A 130 2.89 2.15 -10.25
N ILE A 131 3.22 1.60 -9.09
CA ILE A 131 2.33 1.46 -7.93
C ILE A 131 2.86 2.39 -6.84
N ILE A 132 2.02 3.26 -6.30
CA ILE A 132 2.38 4.15 -5.20
C ILE A 132 1.84 3.59 -3.89
N ALA A 133 2.69 3.47 -2.86
CA ALA A 133 2.31 2.95 -1.55
C ALA A 133 2.69 3.93 -0.44
N VAL A 134 1.69 4.66 0.06
CA VAL A 134 1.84 5.67 1.11
C VAL A 134 1.31 5.14 2.42
N GLY A 135 2.21 4.97 3.40
CA GLY A 135 1.89 4.44 4.72
C GLY A 135 2.05 5.44 5.87
N ASN A 136 2.62 6.62 5.61
CA ASN A 136 2.91 7.58 6.67
C ASN A 136 2.48 9.02 6.35
N ALA A 137 2.81 9.55 5.17
CA ALA A 137 2.73 10.98 4.91
C ALA A 137 1.47 11.40 4.13
N PRO A 138 0.48 12.07 4.76
CA PRO A 138 -0.68 12.64 4.06
C PRO A 138 -0.28 13.59 2.94
N THR A 139 0.81 14.35 3.12
CA THR A 139 1.32 15.30 2.11
C THR A 139 1.76 14.61 0.81
N ALA A 140 2.19 13.35 0.88
CA ALA A 140 2.47 12.55 -0.32
C ALA A 140 1.20 12.30 -1.13
N LEU A 141 0.07 11.96 -0.47
CA LEU A 141 -1.21 11.73 -1.16
C LEU A 141 -1.76 13.01 -1.77
N VAL A 142 -1.67 14.14 -1.06
CA VAL A 142 -2.11 15.44 -1.57
C VAL A 142 -1.31 15.82 -2.81
N ARG A 143 0.02 15.74 -2.74
CA ARG A 143 0.87 16.06 -3.89
C ARG A 143 0.64 15.09 -5.06
N LEU A 144 0.43 13.81 -4.77
CA LEU A 144 0.12 12.81 -5.79
C LEU A 144 -1.18 13.15 -6.55
N ASP A 145 -2.23 13.57 -5.85
CA ASP A 145 -3.50 14.02 -6.46
C ASP A 145 -3.27 15.19 -7.42
N GLU A 146 -2.47 16.18 -7.01
CA GLU A 146 -2.10 17.31 -7.88
C GLU A 146 -1.36 16.83 -9.14
N LEU A 147 -0.33 15.99 -8.99
CA LEU A 147 0.46 15.45 -10.10
C LEU A 147 -0.38 14.61 -11.08
N VAL A 148 -1.37 13.88 -10.59
CA VAL A 148 -2.33 13.15 -11.43
C VAL A 148 -3.21 14.12 -12.21
N LYS A 149 -3.73 15.17 -11.57
CA LYS A 149 -4.53 16.21 -12.23
C LYS A 149 -3.73 17.01 -13.27
N GLU A 150 -2.44 17.23 -12.99
CA GLU A 150 -1.47 17.85 -13.91
C GLU A 150 -1.11 16.91 -15.09
N GLY A 151 -1.53 15.64 -15.06
CA GLY A 151 -1.18 14.63 -16.07
C GLY A 151 0.28 14.18 -16.06
N ARG A 152 1.02 14.48 -14.97
CA ARG A 152 2.46 14.17 -14.81
C ARG A 152 2.72 12.73 -14.41
N ILE A 153 1.76 12.07 -13.76
CA ILE A 153 1.83 10.66 -13.36
C ILE A 153 0.47 9.98 -13.51
N LYS A 154 0.48 8.73 -13.90
CA LYS A 154 -0.71 7.88 -13.97
C LYS A 154 -0.41 6.54 -13.29
N PRO A 155 -0.55 6.45 -11.96
CA PRO A 155 -0.29 5.19 -11.25
C PRO A 155 -1.30 4.11 -11.64
N GLU A 156 -0.84 2.86 -11.72
CA GLU A 156 -1.71 1.69 -11.90
C GLU A 156 -2.52 1.37 -10.63
N LEU A 157 -1.97 1.74 -9.46
CA LEU A 157 -2.59 1.61 -8.16
C LEU A 157 -2.00 2.62 -7.19
N VAL A 158 -2.86 3.23 -6.36
CA VAL A 158 -2.45 3.97 -5.16
C VAL A 158 -2.92 3.22 -3.90
N ILE A 159 -1.98 2.81 -3.07
CA ILE A 159 -2.21 2.30 -1.72
C ILE A 159 -2.08 3.50 -0.77
N GLY A 160 -3.22 4.05 -0.35
CA GLY A 160 -3.30 5.23 0.49
C GLY A 160 -3.69 4.89 1.92
N VAL A 161 -2.72 4.50 2.74
CA VAL A 161 -2.94 4.04 4.11
C VAL A 161 -2.06 4.77 5.14
N PRO A 162 -1.86 6.11 5.03
CA PRO A 162 -1.13 6.82 6.07
C PRO A 162 -1.85 6.72 7.42
N VAL A 163 -1.08 6.62 8.51
CA VAL A 163 -1.57 6.65 9.88
C VAL A 163 -1.37 8.04 10.45
N GLY A 164 -2.29 8.53 11.26
CA GLY A 164 -2.10 9.79 12.00
C GLY A 164 -3.37 10.63 12.17
N PHE A 165 -3.18 11.93 12.43
CA PHE A 165 -4.22 12.82 12.89
C PHE A 165 -4.42 14.06 12.02
N VAL A 166 -3.32 14.67 11.51
CA VAL A 166 -3.37 15.92 10.75
C VAL A 166 -3.51 15.60 9.26
N ASN A 167 -4.59 16.01 8.63
CA ASN A 167 -4.90 15.84 7.21
C ASN A 167 -4.89 14.38 6.70
N VAL A 168 -4.89 13.39 7.62
CA VAL A 168 -4.83 11.97 7.23
C VAL A 168 -6.12 11.53 6.57
N VAL A 169 -7.25 11.88 7.17
CA VAL A 169 -8.58 11.50 6.63
C VAL A 169 -8.82 12.22 5.31
N GLU A 170 -8.56 13.52 5.27
CA GLU A 170 -8.76 14.38 4.11
C GLU A 170 -7.94 13.91 2.91
N SER A 171 -6.66 13.60 3.11
CA SER A 171 -5.78 13.12 2.03
C SER A 171 -6.25 11.80 1.41
N LYS A 172 -6.80 10.90 2.23
CA LYS A 172 -7.38 9.64 1.77
C LYS A 172 -8.67 9.84 0.98
N GLU A 173 -9.55 10.74 1.46
CA GLU A 173 -10.79 11.08 0.75
C GLU A 173 -10.49 11.77 -0.59
N ILE A 174 -9.41 12.56 -0.69
CA ILE A 174 -8.93 13.15 -1.95
C ILE A 174 -8.59 12.04 -2.94
N ILE A 175 -7.75 11.07 -2.55
CA ILE A 175 -7.35 9.96 -3.43
C ILE A 175 -8.54 9.15 -3.92
N MET A 176 -9.53 8.88 -3.06
CA MET A 176 -10.73 8.14 -3.48
C MET A 176 -11.59 8.89 -4.52
N LYS A 177 -11.41 10.21 -4.66
CA LYS A 177 -12.12 11.05 -5.63
C LYS A 177 -11.32 11.37 -6.90
N THR A 178 -10.03 11.07 -6.92
CA THR A 178 -9.13 11.37 -8.06
C THR A 178 -9.44 10.56 -9.32
N GLY A 179 -10.18 9.45 -9.18
CA GLY A 179 -10.54 8.56 -10.32
C GLY A 179 -9.47 7.53 -10.69
N ILE A 180 -8.35 7.51 -9.98
CA ILE A 180 -7.31 6.47 -10.12
C ILE A 180 -7.67 5.22 -9.31
N PRO A 181 -7.16 4.01 -9.68
CA PRO A 181 -7.35 2.81 -8.88
C PRO A 181 -6.72 2.96 -7.51
N TYR A 182 -7.44 2.59 -6.45
CA TYR A 182 -6.96 2.76 -5.09
C TYR A 182 -7.30 1.61 -4.14
N ILE A 183 -6.45 1.47 -3.10
CA ILE A 183 -6.71 0.72 -1.88
C ILE A 183 -6.44 1.69 -0.72
N VAL A 184 -7.47 2.06 0.03
CA VAL A 184 -7.43 3.11 1.07
C VAL A 184 -8.02 2.58 2.37
N ALA A 185 -7.29 2.74 3.48
CA ALA A 185 -7.84 2.54 4.81
C ALA A 185 -8.50 3.84 5.29
N ARG A 186 -9.84 3.95 5.23
CA ARG A 186 -10.56 5.14 5.69
C ARG A 186 -10.33 5.42 7.17
N GLY A 187 -10.40 6.70 7.53
CA GLY A 187 -10.15 7.14 8.89
C GLY A 187 -8.65 7.29 9.19
N ARG A 188 -8.29 7.20 10.48
CA ARG A 188 -6.94 7.52 10.97
C ARG A 188 -5.98 6.35 11.00
N LYS A 189 -6.49 5.11 10.94
CA LYS A 189 -5.68 3.89 10.98
C LYS A 189 -4.92 3.67 9.67
N GLY A 190 -3.77 3.03 9.77
CA GLY A 190 -2.88 2.74 8.66
C GLY A 190 -1.48 2.44 9.14
N GLY A 191 -0.48 2.72 8.31
CA GLY A 191 0.93 2.58 8.65
C GLY A 191 1.76 1.97 7.54
N SER A 192 3.08 2.12 7.64
CA SER A 192 4.03 1.53 6.70
C SER A 192 3.94 0.00 6.63
N ASN A 193 3.64 -0.65 7.77
CA ASN A 193 3.39 -2.09 7.84
C ASN A 193 2.12 -2.49 7.06
N VAL A 194 1.05 -1.69 7.15
CA VAL A 194 -0.19 -1.90 6.41
C VAL A 194 0.04 -1.72 4.91
N ALA A 195 0.77 -0.68 4.50
CA ALA A 195 1.15 -0.47 3.10
C ALA A 195 1.94 -1.66 2.54
N ALA A 196 2.96 -2.12 3.26
CA ALA A 196 3.76 -3.30 2.88
C ALA A 196 2.91 -4.58 2.84
N ALA A 197 1.99 -4.77 3.79
CA ALA A 197 1.11 -5.93 3.84
C ALA A 197 0.19 -6.00 2.62
N ILE A 198 -0.36 -4.87 2.16
CA ILE A 198 -1.18 -4.80 0.95
C ILE A 198 -0.35 -5.14 -0.29
N CYS A 199 0.85 -4.56 -0.42
CA CYS A 199 1.78 -4.90 -1.51
C CYS A 199 2.09 -6.40 -1.51
N ASN A 200 2.39 -6.98 -0.35
CA ASN A 200 2.70 -8.40 -0.22
C ASN A 200 1.50 -9.30 -0.54
N ALA A 201 0.27 -8.90 -0.15
CA ALA A 201 -0.93 -9.65 -0.51
C ALA A 201 -1.10 -9.76 -2.03
N LEU A 202 -0.83 -8.69 -2.78
CA LEU A 202 -0.87 -8.67 -4.24
C LEU A 202 0.26 -9.52 -4.85
N ILE A 203 1.50 -9.39 -4.35
CA ILE A 203 2.65 -10.16 -4.83
C ILE A 203 2.42 -11.66 -4.60
N TYR A 204 1.91 -12.05 -3.43
CA TYR A 204 1.66 -13.47 -3.10
C TYR A 204 0.60 -14.13 -3.99
N LYS A 205 -0.37 -13.38 -4.51
CA LYS A 205 -1.33 -13.91 -5.51
C LYS A 205 -0.65 -14.40 -6.80
N LEU A 206 0.58 -13.95 -7.10
CA LEU A 206 1.33 -14.29 -8.31
C LEU A 206 2.54 -15.21 -8.03
N THR A 207 2.96 -15.34 -6.77
CA THR A 207 4.25 -15.99 -6.45
C THR A 207 4.15 -17.17 -5.49
N ARG A 208 2.95 -17.41 -4.91
CA ARG A 208 2.66 -18.55 -4.00
C ARG A 208 1.60 -19.49 -4.52
#